data_7dfe90359c46d16cf9a410be6bde479f
#
_entry.id   7dfe90359c46d16cf9a410be6bde479f
#
_cell.length_a   1.000
_cell.length_b   1.000
_cell.length_c   1.000
_cell.angle_alpha   90.00
_cell.angle_beta   90.00
_cell.angle_gamma   90.00
#
_symmetry.space_group_name_H-M   'P 1'
#
loop_
_entity.id
_entity.type
_entity.pdbx_description
1 polymer ?
#
loop_
_entity_poly.entity_id
_entity_poly.type
_entity_poly.pdbx_seq_one_letter_code
_entity_poly.pdbx_strand_id
1 'polypeptide(L)'
;MKRTLQMVIFCIILPFRGYCQFTDPNFQRAYYGGEPEIKVQKQEQQKVKLKPVDDEIFGYQLIKKRRITRIPFEFQANLIIVPVKINNSDTLRFILDTGVSSILLTDPAISKKLGMKSIRKVKIAGAGEGDEIEAGIVIDNTIRIGDMIAYRQNLVVMQDDHLKLSEFVGTPVHGIIGYDIFNRFTVTIDFAMGELILENPEHYKYKPNKGERFPITIEENKPYLSTMELMKDNQSTPIKVILDTGAGHAISLETNGIPLPEKVLKAQLGRGLNGIINGSLGRIPMLKVGKFEMKNLVASFPDSSSYRLRNTVLTERQGSIGCEFLRRFKVTFNYRDQYIVLKPINRRMKEPFEHNMSGIELMARGEDYHEFMIDKVIADSPAEIAGLQEGDRVMFINNKSSKDISISEIYKLFQKGEGKALNLVVKRGAGIFFATVNLKRLI
;
A
#
# COMPACT_ATOMS: atom_id res chain seq x y z
N MET A 1 17.60 -24.02 4.49
CA MET A 1 17.47 -23.33 3.20
C MET A 1 16.67 -22.05 3.46
N LYS A 2 17.34 -20.93 3.56
CA LYS A 2 16.73 -19.62 3.89
C LYS A 2 16.42 -18.90 2.59
N ARG A 3 15.27 -18.27 2.48
CA ARG A 3 14.69 -17.72 1.25
C ARG A 3 14.60 -16.20 1.28
N THR A 4 14.66 -15.57 0.15
CA THR A 4 14.99 -14.19 -0.22
C THR A 4 13.82 -13.20 -0.14
N LEU A 5 14.07 -11.96 0.24
CA LEU A 5 13.09 -10.90 0.47
C LEU A 5 13.15 -9.82 -0.61
N GLN A 6 12.17 -9.82 -1.49
CA GLN A 6 11.71 -8.60 -2.14
C GLN A 6 10.34 -8.26 -1.59
N MET A 7 10.20 -7.13 -0.97
CA MET A 7 8.99 -6.80 -0.26
C MET A 7 7.98 -6.11 -1.16
N VAL A 8 6.89 -6.81 -1.33
CA VAL A 8 5.64 -6.26 -1.80
C VAL A 8 4.70 -6.26 -0.60
N ILE A 9 4.24 -5.10 -0.17
CA ILE A 9 3.19 -5.06 0.85
C ILE A 9 1.89 -5.42 0.16
N PHE A 10 1.43 -6.65 0.38
CA PHE A 10 0.07 -7.04 0.08
C PHE A 10 -0.79 -6.74 1.31
N CYS A 11 -1.29 -5.53 1.42
CA CYS A 11 -2.35 -5.26 2.37
C CYS A 11 -3.68 -5.75 1.81
N ILE A 12 -3.82 -7.06 1.61
CA ILE A 12 -5.12 -7.66 1.37
C ILE A 12 -5.71 -7.97 2.74
N ILE A 13 -6.44 -7.02 3.31
CA ILE A 13 -7.30 -7.30 4.45
C ILE A 13 -8.49 -8.07 3.90
N LEU A 14 -8.61 -9.35 4.28
CA LEU A 14 -9.82 -10.12 4.04
C LEU A 14 -11.01 -9.39 4.68
N PRO A 15 -12.16 -9.38 4.02
CA PRO A 15 -13.35 -8.86 4.65
C PRO A 15 -13.59 -9.63 5.94
N PHE A 16 -13.82 -8.89 6.97
CA PHE A 16 -14.28 -9.37 8.24
C PHE A 16 -15.42 -10.37 8.04
N ARG A 17 -15.24 -11.67 8.31
CA ARG A 17 -16.34 -12.54 8.71
C ARG A 17 -16.66 -12.32 10.20
N GLY A 18 -17.01 -11.18 10.50
CA GLY A 18 -17.91 -10.77 11.52
C GLY A 18 -18.63 -9.65 10.82
N TYR A 19 -19.78 -9.93 10.36
CA TYR A 19 -20.70 -8.95 9.81
C TYR A 19 -20.63 -7.69 10.68
N CYS A 20 -19.83 -6.72 10.29
CA CYS A 20 -20.12 -5.36 10.58
C CYS A 20 -21.03 -4.78 9.48
N GLN A 21 -21.97 -5.58 8.99
CA GLN A 21 -23.29 -5.08 8.75
C GLN A 21 -23.82 -4.84 10.16
N PHE A 22 -23.88 -3.59 10.57
CA PHE A 22 -24.60 -3.17 11.76
C PHE A 22 -26.08 -3.44 11.53
N THR A 23 -26.49 -4.71 11.57
CA THR A 23 -27.86 -5.18 11.51
C THR A 23 -28.39 -5.54 12.89
N ASP A 24 -27.58 -5.30 13.95
CA ASP A 24 -28.12 -5.34 15.30
C ASP A 24 -29.01 -4.10 15.49
N PRO A 25 -30.32 -4.26 15.65
CA PRO A 25 -31.24 -3.13 15.86
C PRO A 25 -30.88 -2.29 17.09
N ASN A 26 -30.18 -2.87 18.07
CA ASN A 26 -29.73 -2.16 19.25
C ASN A 26 -28.50 -1.28 18.95
N PHE A 27 -27.66 -1.65 17.99
CA PHE A 27 -26.52 -0.83 17.56
C PHE A 27 -26.97 0.34 16.68
N GLN A 28 -27.95 0.13 15.79
CA GLN A 28 -28.56 1.22 15.02
C GLN A 28 -29.27 2.22 15.94
N ARG A 29 -29.95 1.78 16.99
CA ARG A 29 -30.55 2.67 17.98
C ARG A 29 -29.55 3.52 18.76
N ALA A 30 -28.40 2.97 19.09
CA ALA A 30 -27.33 3.73 19.74
C ALA A 30 -26.67 4.77 18.82
N TYR A 31 -26.69 4.55 17.50
CA TYR A 31 -26.05 5.43 16.50
C TYR A 31 -27.01 6.42 15.82
N TYR A 32 -28.29 6.08 15.71
CA TYR A 32 -29.29 6.89 14.99
C TYR A 32 -30.39 7.48 15.90
N GLY A 33 -30.16 7.53 17.22
CA GLY A 33 -30.98 8.31 18.13
C GLY A 33 -32.50 7.99 18.08
N GLY A 34 -32.86 6.75 18.38
CA GLY A 34 -34.23 6.45 18.78
C GLY A 34 -34.41 6.93 20.21
N GLU A 35 -35.33 7.88 20.46
CA GLU A 35 -35.60 8.43 21.77
C GLU A 35 -36.09 7.34 22.74
N PRO A 36 -35.53 7.22 23.95
CA PRO A 36 -36.15 6.46 25.00
C PRO A 36 -37.31 7.26 25.58
N GLU A 37 -38.52 6.70 25.66
CA GLU A 37 -39.62 7.25 26.44
C GLU A 37 -39.23 7.30 27.91
N ILE A 38 -38.78 8.47 28.36
CA ILE A 38 -38.58 8.76 29.77
C ILE A 38 -39.84 9.57 30.25
N LYS A 39 -40.60 8.99 31.17
CA LYS A 39 -41.64 9.73 31.91
C LYS A 39 -41.00 10.83 32.72
N VAL A 40 -41.12 12.08 32.26
CA VAL A 40 -40.56 13.26 32.91
C VAL A 40 -41.54 13.77 33.97
N GLN A 41 -41.09 13.80 35.22
CA GLN A 41 -41.68 14.66 36.24
C GLN A 41 -41.33 16.11 35.95
N LYS A 42 -42.34 16.97 35.88
CA LYS A 42 -42.18 18.41 35.64
C LYS A 42 -41.39 19.06 36.77
N GLN A 43 -40.16 19.45 36.48
CA GLN A 43 -39.43 20.53 37.18
C GLN A 43 -39.20 21.67 36.18
N GLU A 44 -39.47 22.91 36.64
CA GLU A 44 -39.29 24.12 35.84
C GLU A 44 -37.84 24.25 35.33
N GLN A 45 -37.69 24.20 34.03
CA GLN A 45 -36.39 24.37 33.38
C GLN A 45 -36.17 25.83 33.05
N GLN A 46 -35.13 26.41 33.62
CA GLN A 46 -34.50 27.63 33.08
C GLN A 46 -34.09 27.37 31.63
N LYS A 47 -34.57 28.19 30.69
CA LYS A 47 -34.20 28.15 29.26
C LYS A 47 -32.73 28.51 29.12
N VAL A 48 -31.84 27.50 29.19
CA VAL A 48 -30.48 27.62 28.67
C VAL A 48 -30.65 27.71 27.16
N LYS A 49 -30.33 28.86 26.55
CA LYS A 49 -30.15 28.97 25.10
C LYS A 49 -28.92 28.11 24.72
N LEU A 50 -29.14 26.86 24.39
CA LEU A 50 -28.15 26.05 23.66
C LEU A 50 -27.87 26.81 22.35
N LYS A 51 -26.62 27.20 22.16
CA LYS A 51 -26.16 27.58 20.81
C LYS A 51 -26.52 26.41 19.88
N PRO A 52 -27.01 26.68 18.63
CA PRO A 52 -27.18 25.60 17.67
C PRO A 52 -25.88 24.81 17.63
N VAL A 53 -25.95 23.55 17.96
CA VAL A 53 -24.85 22.61 17.65
C VAL A 53 -24.75 22.70 16.13
N ASP A 54 -23.64 23.26 15.61
CA ASP A 54 -23.35 23.16 14.19
C ASP A 54 -23.64 21.72 13.80
N ASP A 55 -24.45 21.52 12.75
CA ASP A 55 -24.77 20.19 12.24
C ASP A 55 -23.45 19.45 12.11
N GLU A 56 -23.15 18.56 13.06
CA GLU A 56 -21.89 17.85 13.11
C GLU A 56 -21.82 17.02 11.84
N ILE A 57 -21.06 17.53 10.88
CA ILE A 57 -20.92 16.92 9.59
C ILE A 57 -20.17 15.61 9.78
N PHE A 58 -20.90 14.53 9.58
CA PHE A 58 -20.39 13.17 9.75
C PHE A 58 -19.51 12.77 8.56
N GLY A 59 -18.39 12.08 8.80
CA GLY A 59 -17.56 11.51 7.76
C GLY A 59 -16.59 12.49 7.07
N TYR A 60 -16.21 12.15 5.85
CA TYR A 60 -15.17 12.83 5.07
C TYR A 60 -15.71 14.03 4.30
N GLN A 61 -15.06 15.18 4.43
CA GLN A 61 -15.41 16.42 3.74
C GLN A 61 -14.21 17.31 3.46
N LEU A 62 -14.33 18.22 2.52
CA LEU A 62 -13.36 19.29 2.31
C LEU A 62 -13.75 20.52 3.13
N ILE A 63 -12.78 21.04 3.92
CA ILE A 63 -13.00 22.24 4.73
C ILE A 63 -13.27 23.46 3.84
N LYS A 64 -13.95 24.49 4.41
CA LYS A 64 -14.26 25.76 3.74
C LYS A 64 -15.07 25.57 2.44
N LYS A 65 -15.91 24.53 2.34
CA LYS A 65 -16.72 24.22 1.15
C LYS A 65 -15.90 24.16 -0.16
N ARG A 66 -14.63 23.78 -0.07
CA ARG A 66 -13.81 23.59 -1.26
C ARG A 66 -14.34 22.44 -2.10
N ARG A 67 -14.17 22.56 -3.42
CA ARG A 67 -14.54 21.47 -4.36
C ARG A 67 -13.41 20.49 -4.59
N ILE A 68 -12.18 20.94 -4.35
CA ILE A 68 -10.94 20.21 -4.64
C ILE A 68 -9.86 20.58 -3.61
N THR A 69 -9.04 19.60 -3.25
CA THR A 69 -7.80 19.83 -2.51
C THR A 69 -6.65 19.05 -3.13
N ARG A 70 -5.42 19.57 -2.96
CA ARG A 70 -4.18 18.95 -3.40
C ARG A 70 -3.31 18.69 -2.20
N ILE A 71 -2.81 17.47 -2.09
CA ILE A 71 -2.05 16.97 -0.95
C ILE A 71 -0.73 16.42 -1.50
N PRO A 72 0.42 16.98 -1.13
CA PRO A 72 1.69 16.38 -1.53
C PRO A 72 1.85 15.01 -0.88
N PHE A 73 2.46 14.08 -1.61
CA PHE A 73 2.81 12.76 -1.09
C PHE A 73 4.29 12.44 -1.34
N GLU A 74 4.85 11.62 -0.47
CA GLU A 74 6.16 11.01 -0.68
C GLU A 74 5.97 9.66 -1.42
N PHE A 75 6.88 9.36 -2.36
CA PHE A 75 6.85 8.09 -3.08
C PHE A 75 8.13 7.30 -2.77
N GLN A 76 8.03 6.36 -1.84
CA GLN A 76 9.14 5.56 -1.33
C GLN A 76 8.81 4.07 -1.45
N ALA A 77 9.80 3.26 -1.82
CA ALA A 77 9.65 1.81 -2.02
C ALA A 77 8.45 1.44 -2.93
N ASN A 78 8.17 2.27 -3.94
CA ASN A 78 6.96 2.19 -4.79
C ASN A 78 5.63 2.28 -4.02
N LEU A 79 5.60 2.97 -2.88
CA LEU A 79 4.39 3.21 -2.10
C LEU A 79 4.12 4.70 -1.97
N ILE A 80 2.84 5.05 -1.90
CA ILE A 80 2.36 6.42 -1.75
C ILE A 80 2.18 6.70 -0.26
N ILE A 81 2.92 7.67 0.26
CA ILE A 81 2.89 8.03 1.67
C ILE A 81 2.32 9.43 1.81
N VAL A 82 1.18 9.54 2.49
CA VAL A 82 0.44 10.79 2.69
C VAL A 82 0.57 11.29 4.13
N PRO A 83 0.62 12.62 4.34
CA PRO A 83 0.61 13.21 5.67
C PRO A 83 -0.80 13.16 6.28
N VAL A 84 -0.92 12.57 7.46
CA VAL A 84 -2.19 12.39 8.18
C VAL A 84 -2.06 12.95 9.59
N LYS A 85 -3.09 13.61 10.11
CA LYS A 85 -3.23 13.91 11.53
C LYS A 85 -4.42 13.16 12.09
N ILE A 86 -4.23 12.57 13.26
CA ILE A 86 -5.29 11.90 14.03
C ILE A 86 -5.50 12.70 15.31
N ASN A 87 -6.70 13.21 15.51
CA ASN A 87 -7.03 14.07 16.64
C ASN A 87 -6.02 15.26 16.72
N ASN A 88 -5.33 15.41 17.83
CA ASN A 88 -4.33 16.45 18.05
C ASN A 88 -2.88 15.95 17.84
N SER A 89 -2.68 14.89 17.05
CA SER A 89 -1.34 14.38 16.81
C SER A 89 -0.47 15.35 16.02
N ASP A 90 0.86 15.15 16.10
CA ASP A 90 1.79 15.60 15.08
C ASP A 90 1.39 14.99 13.71
N THR A 91 2.03 15.46 12.65
CA THR A 91 1.81 14.88 11.33
C THR A 91 2.41 13.48 11.28
N LEU A 92 1.56 12.50 11.05
CA LEU A 92 1.88 11.09 10.87
C LEU A 92 2.00 10.79 9.37
N ARG A 93 2.63 9.68 9.02
CA ARG A 93 2.81 9.21 7.66
C ARG A 93 2.04 7.92 7.45
N PHE A 94 1.15 7.89 6.47
CA PHE A 94 0.28 6.76 6.17
C PHE A 94 0.46 6.32 4.72
N ILE A 95 0.51 5.02 4.49
CA ILE A 95 0.43 4.45 3.14
C ILE A 95 -1.01 4.62 2.64
N LEU A 96 -1.16 5.11 1.40
CA LEU A 96 -2.44 5.15 0.69
C LEU A 96 -2.65 3.83 -0.04
N ASP A 97 -3.64 3.05 0.37
CA ASP A 97 -3.86 1.68 -0.08
C ASP A 97 -5.32 1.42 -0.46
N THR A 98 -5.59 1.23 -1.75
CA THR A 98 -6.92 0.86 -2.28
C THR A 98 -7.38 -0.53 -1.85
N GLY A 99 -6.49 -1.37 -1.35
CA GLY A 99 -6.78 -2.72 -0.86
C GLY A 99 -7.29 -2.76 0.58
N VAL A 100 -7.15 -1.65 1.35
CA VAL A 100 -7.52 -1.60 2.75
C VAL A 100 -8.92 -1.02 2.95
N SER A 101 -9.76 -1.72 3.73
CA SER A 101 -11.16 -1.33 3.98
C SER A 101 -11.36 -0.44 5.20
N SER A 102 -10.35 -0.31 6.06
CA SER A 102 -10.42 0.50 7.30
C SER A 102 -9.10 1.20 7.54
N ILE A 103 -9.13 2.30 8.27
CA ILE A 103 -7.90 2.98 8.69
C ILE A 103 -7.17 2.09 9.70
N LEU A 104 -5.94 1.71 9.39
CA LEU A 104 -5.10 0.88 10.24
C LEU A 104 -3.95 1.69 10.80
N LEU A 105 -3.89 1.84 12.13
CA LEU A 105 -2.75 2.37 12.85
C LEU A 105 -1.82 1.22 13.20
N THR A 106 -0.66 1.16 12.56
CA THR A 106 0.28 0.03 12.66
C THR A 106 1.36 0.24 13.72
N ASP A 107 1.57 1.49 14.14
CA ASP A 107 2.54 1.87 15.16
C ASP A 107 1.87 1.97 16.55
N PRO A 108 2.13 1.00 17.46
CA PRO A 108 1.55 1.00 18.80
C PRO A 108 1.98 2.19 19.66
N ALA A 109 3.16 2.76 19.40
CA ALA A 109 3.66 3.90 20.16
C ALA A 109 2.79 5.14 19.94
N ILE A 110 2.26 5.32 18.73
CA ILE A 110 1.35 6.44 18.42
C ILE A 110 0.02 6.28 19.18
N SER A 111 -0.56 5.08 19.19
CA SER A 111 -1.82 4.86 19.91
C SER A 111 -1.67 5.13 21.41
N LYS A 112 -0.54 4.70 21.99
CA LYS A 112 -0.18 4.97 23.39
C LYS A 112 0.03 6.47 23.66
N LYS A 113 0.79 7.16 22.79
CA LYS A 113 1.02 8.62 22.88
C LYS A 113 -0.28 9.42 22.84
N LEU A 114 -1.25 9.00 22.03
CA LEU A 114 -2.55 9.64 21.89
C LEU A 114 -3.58 9.18 22.94
N GLY A 115 -3.20 8.31 23.87
CA GLY A 115 -4.10 7.81 24.91
C GLY A 115 -5.30 7.04 24.37
N MET A 116 -5.17 6.41 23.21
CA MET A 116 -6.25 5.69 22.55
C MET A 116 -6.65 4.44 23.34
N LYS A 117 -7.94 4.29 23.62
CA LYS A 117 -8.48 3.12 24.30
C LYS A 117 -9.35 2.30 23.35
N SER A 118 -8.97 1.06 23.14
CA SER A 118 -9.77 0.13 22.35
C SER A 118 -11.05 -0.24 23.12
N ILE A 119 -12.18 -0.12 22.44
CA ILE A 119 -13.49 -0.54 22.98
C ILE A 119 -13.76 -2.03 22.74
N ARG A 120 -13.08 -2.62 21.75
CA ARG A 120 -13.26 -4.00 21.33
C ARG A 120 -11.97 -4.55 20.72
N LYS A 121 -11.68 -5.81 20.99
CA LYS A 121 -10.65 -6.59 20.29
C LYS A 121 -11.26 -7.27 19.06
N VAL A 122 -10.49 -7.33 18.00
CA VAL A 122 -10.86 -7.96 16.74
C VAL A 122 -9.66 -8.72 16.18
N LYS A 123 -9.93 -9.73 15.40
CA LYS A 123 -8.91 -10.40 14.60
C LYS A 123 -8.92 -9.84 13.20
N ILE A 124 -7.77 -9.49 12.70
CA ILE A 124 -7.57 -9.03 11.32
C ILE A 124 -6.69 -10.03 10.58
N ALA A 125 -6.97 -10.18 9.30
CA ALA A 125 -6.23 -11.07 8.42
C ALA A 125 -5.97 -10.39 7.07
N GLY A 126 -4.89 -10.84 6.41
CA GLY A 126 -4.51 -10.39 5.08
C GLY A 126 -3.63 -11.40 4.37
N ALA A 127 -2.85 -10.97 3.41
CA ALA A 127 -1.88 -11.83 2.76
C ALA A 127 -0.72 -12.19 3.72
N GLY A 128 -0.13 -13.37 3.53
CA GLY A 128 0.97 -13.92 4.31
C GLY A 128 0.68 -15.32 4.82
N GLU A 129 1.70 -15.98 5.32
CA GLU A 129 1.66 -17.39 5.77
C GLU A 129 1.39 -17.56 7.27
N GLY A 130 1.35 -16.47 8.02
CA GLY A 130 1.08 -16.45 9.46
C GLY A 130 -0.40 -16.52 9.81
N ASP A 131 -0.68 -16.47 11.12
CA ASP A 131 -2.03 -16.49 11.66
C ASP A 131 -2.68 -15.10 11.68
N GLU A 132 -3.98 -15.05 11.99
CA GLU A 132 -4.71 -13.81 12.21
C GLU A 132 -4.09 -13.00 13.36
N ILE A 133 -4.07 -11.67 13.20
CA ILE A 133 -3.49 -10.75 14.17
C ILE A 133 -4.58 -10.14 15.03
N GLU A 134 -4.37 -10.06 16.34
CA GLU A 134 -5.24 -9.35 17.25
C GLU A 134 -5.00 -7.83 17.12
N ALA A 135 -6.08 -7.09 16.95
CA ALA A 135 -6.09 -5.63 16.89
C ALA A 135 -7.22 -5.06 17.75
N GLY A 136 -7.14 -3.78 18.05
CA GLY A 136 -8.17 -3.06 18.79
C GLY A 136 -8.98 -2.13 17.90
N ILE A 137 -10.26 -1.93 18.19
CA ILE A 137 -11.07 -0.88 17.58
C ILE A 137 -11.11 0.33 18.51
N VAL A 138 -10.70 1.48 17.98
CA VAL A 138 -10.80 2.79 18.63
C VAL A 138 -11.80 3.64 17.84
N ILE A 139 -12.78 4.20 18.52
CA ILE A 139 -13.87 4.97 17.90
C ILE A 139 -13.70 6.47 18.12
N ASP A 140 -14.49 7.26 17.39
CA ASP A 140 -14.67 8.70 17.57
C ASP A 140 -13.36 9.51 17.38
N ASN A 141 -12.62 9.20 16.30
CA ASN A 141 -11.41 9.92 15.96
C ASN A 141 -11.67 10.93 14.83
N THR A 142 -10.94 12.03 14.88
CA THR A 142 -10.89 13.00 13.78
C THR A 142 -9.64 12.76 12.94
N ILE A 143 -9.81 12.62 11.63
CA ILE A 143 -8.72 12.44 10.66
C ILE A 143 -8.62 13.69 9.81
N ARG A 144 -7.39 14.18 9.60
CA ARG A 144 -7.13 15.30 8.71
C ARG A 144 -6.00 14.98 7.73
N ILE A 145 -6.24 15.26 6.45
CA ILE A 145 -5.26 15.11 5.36
C ILE A 145 -5.35 16.37 4.48
N GLY A 146 -4.40 17.28 4.64
CA GLY A 146 -4.49 18.60 4.02
C GLY A 146 -5.77 19.34 4.40
N ASP A 147 -6.57 19.73 3.40
CA ASP A 147 -7.88 20.39 3.59
C ASP A 147 -9.05 19.39 3.70
N MET A 148 -8.78 18.10 3.73
CA MET A 148 -9.79 17.09 4.03
C MET A 148 -9.83 16.83 5.52
N ILE A 149 -11.04 16.74 6.07
CA ILE A 149 -11.31 16.36 7.46
C ILE A 149 -12.39 15.27 7.50
N ALA A 150 -12.23 14.33 8.40
CA ALA A 150 -13.23 13.31 8.68
C ALA A 150 -13.46 13.21 10.17
N TYR A 151 -14.72 13.35 10.60
CA TYR A 151 -15.11 13.25 11.99
C TYR A 151 -15.66 11.88 12.31
N ARG A 152 -15.56 11.48 13.59
CA ARG A 152 -16.13 10.24 14.14
C ARG A 152 -15.69 8.98 13.40
N GLN A 153 -14.39 8.93 13.06
CA GLN A 153 -13.82 7.78 12.39
C GLN A 153 -13.40 6.70 13.36
N ASN A 154 -13.61 5.45 12.94
CA ASN A 154 -13.12 4.28 13.64
C ASN A 154 -11.77 3.86 13.09
N LEU A 155 -10.86 3.51 13.98
CA LEU A 155 -9.53 3.03 13.65
C LEU A 155 -9.36 1.59 14.10
N VAL A 156 -8.68 0.80 13.31
CA VAL A 156 -8.11 -0.48 13.72
C VAL A 156 -6.68 -0.21 14.19
N VAL A 157 -6.36 -0.58 15.42
CA VAL A 157 -5.06 -0.30 16.05
C VAL A 157 -4.35 -1.59 16.35
N MET A 158 -3.16 -1.78 15.81
CA MET A 158 -2.34 -2.96 16.07
C MET A 158 -1.74 -2.91 17.48
N GLN A 159 -1.60 -4.07 18.13
CA GLN A 159 -0.98 -4.20 19.46
C GLN A 159 0.55 -4.15 19.39
N ASP A 160 1.11 -4.69 18.31
CA ASP A 160 2.55 -4.76 18.03
C ASP A 160 2.84 -4.36 16.59
N ASP A 161 4.05 -3.87 16.32
CA ASP A 161 4.50 -3.55 14.95
C ASP A 161 4.97 -4.79 14.20
N HIS A 162 4.02 -5.66 13.83
CA HIS A 162 4.32 -6.88 13.07
C HIS A 162 4.74 -6.59 11.62
N LEU A 163 4.28 -5.48 11.05
CA LEU A 163 4.52 -5.15 9.65
C LEU A 163 5.90 -4.56 9.41
N LYS A 164 6.46 -3.87 10.41
CA LYS A 164 7.75 -3.18 10.32
C LYS A 164 7.85 -2.27 9.08
N LEU A 165 6.75 -1.56 8.78
CA LEU A 165 6.64 -0.75 7.58
C LEU A 165 7.76 0.29 7.48
N SER A 166 8.13 0.90 8.60
CA SER A 166 9.17 1.92 8.65
C SER A 166 10.54 1.39 8.27
N GLU A 167 10.90 0.20 8.80
CA GLU A 167 12.19 -0.46 8.49
C GLU A 167 12.30 -0.82 7.01
N PHE A 168 11.16 -1.13 6.42
CA PHE A 168 11.05 -1.53 5.04
C PHE A 168 11.06 -0.35 4.07
N VAL A 169 10.23 0.66 4.34
CA VAL A 169 10.14 1.85 3.49
C VAL A 169 11.39 2.74 3.66
N GLY A 170 12.10 2.62 4.79
CA GLY A 170 13.26 3.43 5.13
C GLY A 170 12.89 4.85 5.57
N THR A 171 11.68 5.01 6.11
CA THR A 171 11.17 6.25 6.69
C THR A 171 10.03 5.93 7.65
N PRO A 172 9.74 6.76 8.66
CA PRO A 172 8.63 6.51 9.56
C PRO A 172 7.31 6.33 8.81
N VAL A 173 6.62 5.22 9.06
CA VAL A 173 5.27 4.90 8.58
C VAL A 173 4.46 4.42 9.78
N HIS A 174 3.33 5.08 10.04
CA HIS A 174 2.55 4.87 11.25
C HIS A 174 1.25 4.12 11.00
N GLY A 175 0.83 4.00 9.72
CA GLY A 175 -0.41 3.33 9.39
C GLY A 175 -0.73 3.27 7.90
N ILE A 176 -1.95 2.79 7.62
CA ILE A 176 -2.47 2.58 6.26
C ILE A 176 -3.87 3.17 6.20
N ILE A 177 -4.20 3.85 5.10
CA ILE A 177 -5.51 4.45 4.86
C ILE A 177 -5.92 4.26 3.39
N GLY A 178 -7.20 4.04 3.11
CA GLY A 178 -7.60 3.79 1.72
C GLY A 178 -9.06 3.99 1.43
N TYR A 179 -9.85 2.93 1.46
CA TYR A 179 -11.20 2.85 0.91
C TYR A 179 -12.08 4.08 1.18
N ASP A 180 -12.12 4.58 2.40
CA ASP A 180 -13.00 5.69 2.78
C ASP A 180 -12.73 6.97 1.96
N ILE A 181 -11.46 7.23 1.62
CA ILE A 181 -11.07 8.38 0.78
C ILE A 181 -11.55 8.15 -0.65
N PHE A 182 -11.34 6.96 -1.21
CA PHE A 182 -11.72 6.62 -2.59
C PHE A 182 -13.25 6.53 -2.76
N ASN A 183 -13.95 6.07 -1.73
CA ASN A 183 -15.41 5.99 -1.73
C ASN A 183 -16.06 7.38 -1.66
N ARG A 184 -15.42 8.34 -0.96
CA ARG A 184 -15.96 9.68 -0.75
C ARG A 184 -15.60 10.67 -1.86
N PHE A 185 -14.42 10.53 -2.47
CA PHE A 185 -13.88 11.49 -3.44
C PHE A 185 -13.54 10.82 -4.77
N THR A 186 -13.58 11.60 -5.85
CA THR A 186 -12.80 11.27 -7.03
C THR A 186 -11.34 11.56 -6.72
N VAL A 187 -10.52 10.52 -6.73
CA VAL A 187 -9.11 10.58 -6.31
C VAL A 187 -8.21 10.53 -7.52
N THR A 188 -7.43 11.58 -7.75
CA THR A 188 -6.40 11.58 -8.79
C THR A 188 -5.02 11.53 -8.15
N ILE A 189 -4.23 10.53 -8.53
CA ILE A 189 -2.84 10.34 -8.12
C ILE A 189 -1.96 10.83 -9.26
N ASP A 190 -1.28 11.95 -9.06
CA ASP A 190 -0.34 12.52 -10.02
C ASP A 190 1.09 12.17 -9.60
N PHE A 191 1.59 11.06 -10.07
CA PHE A 191 2.94 10.61 -9.74
C PHE A 191 4.04 11.51 -10.33
N ALA A 192 3.74 12.31 -11.38
CA ALA A 192 4.73 13.21 -11.94
C ALA A 192 4.94 14.43 -11.04
N MET A 193 3.86 14.92 -10.42
CA MET A 193 3.89 16.07 -9.52
C MET A 193 4.05 15.67 -8.05
N GLY A 194 3.87 14.39 -7.70
CA GLY A 194 3.85 13.93 -6.30
C GLY A 194 2.63 14.47 -5.53
N GLU A 195 1.47 14.55 -6.20
CA GLU A 195 0.25 15.12 -5.61
C GLU A 195 -0.92 14.13 -5.66
N LEU A 196 -1.61 14.02 -4.53
CA LEU A 196 -2.94 13.43 -4.42
C LEU A 196 -3.97 14.55 -4.54
N ILE A 197 -4.89 14.41 -5.48
CA ILE A 197 -5.95 15.40 -5.73
C ILE A 197 -7.28 14.77 -5.37
N LEU A 198 -7.95 15.33 -4.35
CA LEU A 198 -9.28 14.91 -3.93
C LEU A 198 -10.29 15.91 -4.46
N GLU A 199 -11.26 15.45 -5.22
CA GLU A 199 -12.33 16.26 -5.80
C GLU A 199 -13.68 15.67 -5.42
N ASN A 200 -14.65 16.51 -5.06
CA ASN A 200 -16.00 16.03 -4.82
C ASN A 200 -16.56 15.41 -6.12
N PRO A 201 -17.03 14.14 -6.11
CA PRO A 201 -17.49 13.46 -7.33
C PRO A 201 -18.54 14.19 -8.14
N GLU A 202 -19.39 15.01 -7.49
CA GLU A 202 -20.41 15.82 -8.18
C GLU A 202 -19.82 16.91 -9.08
N HIS A 203 -18.60 17.35 -8.79
CA HIS A 203 -17.92 18.40 -9.54
C HIS A 203 -16.94 17.84 -10.58
N TYR A 204 -16.48 16.59 -10.40
CA TYR A 204 -15.56 15.98 -11.33
C TYR A 204 -16.25 15.68 -12.66
N LYS A 205 -15.68 16.18 -13.75
CA LYS A 205 -16.14 15.87 -15.11
C LYS A 205 -15.01 15.22 -15.89
N TYR A 206 -15.25 13.98 -16.32
CA TYR A 206 -14.35 13.30 -17.24
C TYR A 206 -14.31 14.05 -18.58
N LYS A 207 -13.11 14.19 -19.14
CA LYS A 207 -12.88 14.68 -20.51
C LYS A 207 -11.84 13.77 -21.18
N PRO A 208 -11.96 13.47 -22.50
CA PRO A 208 -11.03 12.57 -23.20
C PRO A 208 -9.55 12.98 -23.10
N ASN A 209 -9.25 14.28 -23.00
CA ASN A 209 -7.88 14.79 -22.81
C ASN A 209 -7.28 14.51 -21.44
N LYS A 210 -8.08 14.05 -20.48
CA LYS A 210 -7.62 13.60 -19.14
C LYS A 210 -7.02 12.20 -19.14
N GLY A 211 -7.18 11.42 -20.21
CA GLY A 211 -6.70 10.05 -20.37
C GLY A 211 -7.78 9.11 -20.87
N GLU A 212 -7.46 7.83 -20.98
CA GLU A 212 -8.38 6.78 -21.37
C GLU A 212 -9.16 6.27 -20.15
N ARG A 213 -10.47 6.11 -20.31
CA ARG A 213 -11.37 5.68 -19.25
C ARG A 213 -11.65 4.20 -19.37
N PHE A 214 -11.54 3.48 -18.26
CA PHE A 214 -11.82 2.06 -18.14
C PHE A 214 -12.88 1.81 -17.05
N PRO A 215 -13.86 0.95 -17.30
CA PRO A 215 -14.82 0.53 -16.27
C PRO A 215 -14.09 -0.30 -15.20
N ILE A 216 -14.51 -0.11 -13.96
CA ILE A 216 -14.09 -0.96 -12.83
C ILE A 216 -15.31 -1.44 -12.08
N THR A 217 -15.15 -2.52 -11.30
CA THR A 217 -16.12 -2.92 -10.28
C THR A 217 -15.54 -2.70 -8.89
N ILE A 218 -16.40 -2.34 -7.95
CA ILE A 218 -16.01 -2.24 -6.55
C ILE A 218 -16.60 -3.46 -5.84
N GLU A 219 -15.73 -4.39 -5.46
CA GLU A 219 -16.13 -5.63 -4.81
C GLU A 219 -15.38 -5.72 -3.47
N GLU A 220 -16.09 -5.94 -2.38
CA GLU A 220 -15.51 -5.95 -1.03
C GLU A 220 -14.61 -4.74 -0.74
N ASN A 221 -15.08 -3.55 -1.13
CA ASN A 221 -14.39 -2.26 -0.99
C ASN A 221 -13.10 -2.11 -1.82
N LYS A 222 -12.84 -3.01 -2.77
CA LYS A 222 -11.63 -3.00 -3.62
C LYS A 222 -11.98 -2.76 -5.08
N PRO A 223 -11.13 -2.01 -5.82
CA PRO A 223 -11.36 -1.74 -7.24
C PRO A 223 -10.80 -2.87 -8.11
N TYR A 224 -11.64 -3.44 -8.95
CA TYR A 224 -11.28 -4.48 -9.92
C TYR A 224 -11.33 -3.94 -11.34
N LEU A 225 -10.34 -4.30 -12.13
CA LEU A 225 -10.24 -4.01 -13.56
C LEU A 225 -10.22 -5.33 -14.34
N SER A 226 -11.18 -5.50 -15.27
CA SER A 226 -11.32 -6.72 -16.08
C SER A 226 -10.93 -6.51 -17.54
N THR A 227 -10.43 -5.33 -17.90
CA THR A 227 -10.04 -4.98 -19.28
C THR A 227 -8.55 -5.13 -19.53
N MET A 228 -7.88 -5.99 -18.77
CA MET A 228 -6.46 -6.32 -18.97
C MET A 228 -6.30 -7.68 -19.66
N GLU A 229 -5.26 -7.78 -20.45
CA GLU A 229 -4.92 -8.98 -21.21
C GLU A 229 -3.44 -9.31 -21.06
N LEU A 230 -3.15 -10.57 -20.74
CA LEU A 230 -1.79 -11.11 -20.85
C LEU A 230 -1.59 -11.60 -22.29
N MET A 231 -0.52 -11.13 -22.91
CA MET A 231 -0.17 -11.49 -24.27
C MET A 231 1.07 -12.39 -24.30
N LYS A 232 0.94 -13.58 -24.85
CA LYS A 232 2.05 -14.51 -25.11
C LYS A 232 1.82 -15.16 -26.47
N ASP A 233 2.83 -15.18 -27.32
CA ASP A 233 2.84 -15.86 -28.64
C ASP A 233 1.60 -15.53 -29.50
N ASN A 234 1.20 -14.25 -29.55
CA ASN A 234 0.00 -13.72 -30.18
C ASN A 234 -1.33 -14.23 -29.60
N GLN A 235 -1.30 -14.91 -28.47
CA GLN A 235 -2.50 -15.29 -27.73
C GLN A 235 -2.79 -14.27 -26.66
N SER A 236 -4.07 -13.92 -26.49
CA SER A 236 -4.57 -13.01 -25.46
C SER A 236 -5.32 -13.79 -24.40
N THR A 237 -4.95 -13.60 -23.14
CA THR A 237 -5.66 -14.15 -21.99
C THR A 237 -6.21 -12.98 -21.17
N PRO A 238 -7.53 -12.80 -21.14
CA PRO A 238 -8.13 -11.77 -20.31
C PRO A 238 -7.94 -12.07 -18.83
N ILE A 239 -7.68 -11.03 -18.04
CA ILE A 239 -7.50 -11.14 -16.59
C ILE A 239 -8.30 -10.07 -15.85
N LYS A 240 -8.85 -10.45 -14.70
CA LYS A 240 -9.44 -9.56 -13.72
C LYS A 240 -8.45 -9.35 -12.58
N VAL A 241 -8.10 -8.11 -12.30
CA VAL A 241 -7.09 -7.76 -11.30
C VAL A 241 -7.58 -6.69 -10.33
N ILE A 242 -7.08 -6.69 -9.11
CA ILE A 242 -7.24 -5.56 -8.19
C ILE A 242 -6.24 -4.46 -8.59
N LEU A 243 -6.67 -3.21 -8.54
CA LEU A 243 -5.79 -2.04 -8.60
C LEU A 243 -5.38 -1.70 -7.18
N ASP A 244 -4.13 -2.00 -6.82
CA ASP A 244 -3.63 -1.98 -5.45
C ASP A 244 -2.52 -0.94 -5.28
N THR A 245 -2.84 0.21 -4.67
CA THR A 245 -1.87 1.26 -4.40
C THR A 245 -1.02 0.99 -3.16
N GLY A 246 -1.38 -0.01 -2.34
CA GLY A 246 -0.58 -0.52 -1.23
C GLY A 246 0.48 -1.53 -1.64
N ALA A 247 0.55 -1.89 -2.94
CA ALA A 247 1.51 -2.85 -3.46
C ALA A 247 2.56 -2.19 -4.35
N GLY A 248 3.84 -2.48 -4.10
CA GLY A 248 4.97 -1.89 -4.83
C GLY A 248 5.34 -2.58 -6.14
N HIS A 249 4.78 -3.76 -6.46
CA HIS A 249 5.07 -4.52 -7.66
C HIS A 249 4.43 -3.91 -8.92
N ALA A 250 4.81 -4.43 -10.12
CA ALA A 250 4.12 -4.08 -11.36
C ALA A 250 2.82 -4.89 -11.48
N ILE A 251 2.93 -6.21 -11.39
CA ILE A 251 1.81 -7.15 -11.41
C ILE A 251 2.14 -8.34 -10.51
N SER A 252 1.14 -8.83 -9.81
CA SER A 252 1.17 -10.11 -9.12
C SER A 252 0.09 -11.01 -9.71
N LEU A 253 0.44 -12.23 -10.06
CA LEU A 253 -0.45 -13.19 -10.71
C LEU A 253 -0.58 -14.44 -9.87
N GLU A 254 -1.81 -14.94 -9.79
CA GLU A 254 -2.11 -16.21 -9.15
C GLU A 254 -1.91 -17.33 -10.16
N THR A 255 -1.29 -18.42 -9.71
CA THR A 255 -0.96 -19.56 -10.58
C THR A 255 -2.15 -20.40 -11.02
N ASN A 256 -3.34 -20.11 -10.48
CA ASN A 256 -4.58 -20.77 -10.92
C ASN A 256 -4.95 -20.33 -12.34
N GLY A 257 -4.63 -21.15 -13.32
CA GLY A 257 -4.91 -20.90 -14.74
C GLY A 257 -3.89 -20.02 -15.46
N ILE A 258 -2.86 -19.50 -14.77
CA ILE A 258 -1.77 -18.75 -15.38
C ILE A 258 -0.46 -19.52 -15.17
N PRO A 259 0.18 -20.02 -16.25
CA PRO A 259 1.41 -20.79 -16.12
C PRO A 259 2.57 -19.89 -15.68
N LEU A 260 3.46 -20.45 -14.88
CA LEU A 260 4.72 -19.78 -14.54
C LEU A 260 5.59 -19.57 -15.79
N PRO A 261 6.36 -18.47 -15.85
CA PRO A 261 7.39 -18.31 -16.86
C PRO A 261 8.46 -19.41 -16.76
N GLU A 262 9.12 -19.69 -17.88
CA GLU A 262 10.18 -20.71 -17.93
C GLU A 262 11.32 -20.41 -16.96
N LYS A 263 11.71 -19.11 -16.87
CA LYS A 263 12.74 -18.65 -15.94
C LYS A 263 12.08 -17.95 -14.77
N VAL A 264 12.23 -18.52 -13.58
CA VAL A 264 11.74 -17.95 -12.32
C VAL A 264 12.80 -17.95 -11.24
N LEU A 265 12.74 -16.95 -10.38
CA LEU A 265 13.56 -16.83 -9.17
C LEU A 265 12.66 -17.03 -7.96
N LYS A 266 12.94 -18.03 -7.14
CA LYS A 266 12.27 -18.19 -5.84
C LYS A 266 12.65 -17.05 -4.91
N ALA A 267 11.65 -16.33 -4.42
CA ALA A 267 11.83 -15.12 -3.64
C ALA A 267 10.79 -15.00 -2.55
N GLN A 268 11.12 -14.27 -1.52
CA GLN A 268 10.13 -13.66 -0.65
C GLN A 268 9.61 -12.42 -1.37
N LEU A 269 8.33 -12.43 -1.73
CA LEU A 269 7.70 -11.39 -2.55
C LEU A 269 7.31 -10.16 -1.74
N GLY A 270 7.23 -10.34 -0.40
CA GLY A 270 6.88 -9.25 0.47
C GLY A 270 6.36 -9.67 1.82
N ARG A 271 5.71 -8.73 2.49
CA ARG A 271 5.06 -8.94 3.78
C ARG A 271 3.66 -8.34 3.75
N GLY A 272 2.68 -9.15 4.09
CA GLY A 272 1.31 -8.70 4.32
C GLY A 272 0.96 -8.71 5.81
N LEU A 273 -0.31 -8.50 6.14
CA LEU A 273 -0.77 -8.52 7.52
C LEU A 273 -0.43 -9.83 8.24
N ASN A 274 -0.58 -10.96 7.56
CA ASN A 274 -0.25 -12.26 8.12
C ASN A 274 1.22 -12.68 7.90
N GLY A 275 2.14 -11.71 7.77
CA GLY A 275 3.57 -11.96 7.69
C GLY A 275 4.10 -12.13 6.28
N ILE A 276 5.06 -13.04 6.12
CA ILE A 276 5.84 -13.20 4.88
C ILE A 276 4.98 -13.78 3.76
N ILE A 277 5.16 -13.25 2.55
CA ILE A 277 4.60 -13.76 1.30
C ILE A 277 5.73 -14.38 0.49
N ASN A 278 5.74 -15.71 0.35
CA ASN A 278 6.69 -16.43 -0.46
C ASN A 278 6.14 -16.67 -1.87
N GLY A 279 7.05 -16.93 -2.82
CA GLY A 279 6.66 -17.24 -4.19
C GLY A 279 7.81 -17.18 -5.18
N SER A 280 7.48 -16.84 -6.41
CA SER A 280 8.44 -16.73 -7.50
C SER A 280 8.34 -15.37 -8.17
N LEU A 281 9.47 -14.89 -8.69
CA LEU A 281 9.54 -13.77 -9.63
C LEU A 281 9.85 -14.31 -11.01
N GLY A 282 9.28 -13.70 -12.03
CA GLY A 282 9.55 -14.03 -13.41
C GLY A 282 9.16 -12.88 -14.34
N ARG A 283 9.35 -13.05 -15.65
CA ARG A 283 8.95 -12.05 -16.63
C ARG A 283 7.78 -12.52 -17.46
N ILE A 284 6.79 -11.64 -17.63
CA ILE A 284 5.72 -11.82 -18.59
C ILE A 284 6.03 -10.99 -19.84
N PRO A 285 5.79 -11.55 -21.06
CA PRO A 285 6.15 -10.88 -22.31
C PRO A 285 5.45 -9.54 -22.48
N MET A 286 4.14 -9.47 -22.28
CA MET A 286 3.36 -8.26 -22.46
C MET A 286 2.05 -8.29 -21.64
N LEU A 287 1.74 -7.12 -21.08
CA LEU A 287 0.44 -6.80 -20.48
C LEU A 287 -0.20 -5.67 -21.28
N LYS A 288 -1.45 -5.84 -21.68
CA LYS A 288 -2.21 -4.86 -22.43
C LYS A 288 -3.39 -4.36 -21.62
N VAL A 289 -3.64 -3.06 -21.66
CA VAL A 289 -4.84 -2.41 -21.13
C VAL A 289 -5.30 -1.34 -22.11
N GLY A 290 -6.43 -1.57 -22.78
CA GLY A 290 -6.85 -0.75 -23.91
C GLY A 290 -5.74 -0.62 -24.96
N LYS A 291 -5.33 0.62 -25.26
CA LYS A 291 -4.23 0.87 -26.22
C LYS A 291 -2.84 0.83 -25.60
N PHE A 292 -2.71 0.68 -24.28
CA PHE A 292 -1.42 0.70 -23.60
C PHE A 292 -0.84 -0.71 -23.56
N GLU A 293 0.38 -0.85 -24.07
CA GLU A 293 1.14 -2.09 -24.06
C GLU A 293 2.37 -1.91 -23.18
N MET A 294 2.52 -2.78 -22.20
CA MET A 294 3.69 -2.89 -21.33
C MET A 294 4.41 -4.18 -21.65
N LYS A 295 5.70 -4.08 -21.97
CA LYS A 295 6.51 -5.24 -22.39
C LYS A 295 7.48 -5.65 -21.30
N ASN A 296 7.75 -6.96 -21.25
CA ASN A 296 8.78 -7.55 -20.40
C ASN A 296 8.64 -7.17 -18.92
N LEU A 297 7.41 -7.29 -18.38
CA LEU A 297 7.13 -6.94 -16.98
C LEU A 297 7.73 -7.95 -16.03
N VAL A 298 8.27 -7.46 -14.92
CA VAL A 298 8.54 -8.29 -13.75
C VAL A 298 7.22 -8.60 -13.06
N ALA A 299 6.88 -9.87 -12.97
CA ALA A 299 5.67 -10.37 -12.32
C ALA A 299 6.06 -11.19 -11.08
N SER A 300 5.27 -11.06 -10.03
CA SER A 300 5.32 -11.93 -8.86
C SER A 300 4.25 -13.01 -8.94
N PHE A 301 4.60 -14.21 -8.48
CA PHE A 301 3.73 -15.39 -8.45
C PHE A 301 3.76 -15.94 -7.02
N PRO A 302 2.88 -15.47 -6.13
CA PRO A 302 2.86 -15.92 -4.75
C PRO A 302 2.47 -17.40 -4.65
N ASP A 303 3.05 -18.08 -3.68
CA ASP A 303 2.70 -19.46 -3.36
C ASP A 303 1.26 -19.51 -2.78
N SER A 304 0.54 -20.60 -3.01
CA SER A 304 -0.85 -20.76 -2.54
C SER A 304 -0.99 -20.66 -1.02
N SER A 305 0.05 -21.01 -0.26
CA SER A 305 0.12 -20.84 1.20
C SER A 305 -0.07 -19.40 1.64
N SER A 306 0.40 -18.44 0.85
CA SER A 306 0.29 -17.00 1.14
C SER A 306 -1.13 -16.44 1.02
N TYR A 307 -2.06 -17.23 0.50
CA TYR A 307 -3.48 -16.90 0.35
C TYR A 307 -4.41 -17.87 1.08
N ARG A 308 -3.89 -18.66 2.02
CA ARG A 308 -4.65 -19.71 2.74
C ARG A 308 -5.97 -19.20 3.32
N LEU A 309 -5.96 -17.99 3.91
CA LEU A 309 -7.15 -17.38 4.50
C LEU A 309 -8.09 -16.78 3.45
N ARG A 310 -7.66 -16.69 2.20
CA ARG A 310 -8.44 -16.11 1.10
C ARG A 310 -9.38 -17.10 0.42
N ASN A 311 -9.20 -18.40 0.55
CA ASN A 311 -10.08 -19.44 -0.05
C ASN A 311 -11.55 -19.33 0.39
N THR A 312 -11.86 -18.36 1.28
CA THR A 312 -13.23 -18.04 1.70
C THR A 312 -13.82 -16.83 0.96
N VAL A 313 -13.07 -16.16 0.06
CA VAL A 313 -13.52 -14.97 -0.68
C VAL A 313 -14.16 -15.39 -1.99
N LEU A 314 -15.37 -14.88 -2.23
CA LEU A 314 -16.21 -15.24 -3.39
C LEU A 314 -15.77 -14.59 -4.72
N THR A 315 -14.79 -13.68 -4.70
CA THR A 315 -14.39 -12.93 -5.88
C THR A 315 -13.27 -13.63 -6.63
N GLU A 316 -13.57 -14.12 -7.83
CA GLU A 316 -12.57 -14.66 -8.73
C GLU A 316 -11.73 -13.53 -9.34
N ARG A 317 -10.41 -13.68 -9.26
CA ARG A 317 -9.43 -12.77 -9.87
C ARG A 317 -8.17 -13.55 -10.21
N GLN A 318 -7.39 -13.00 -11.13
CA GLN A 318 -6.10 -13.58 -11.53
C GLN A 318 -4.90 -12.87 -10.89
N GLY A 319 -5.12 -11.75 -10.18
CA GLY A 319 -4.00 -11.08 -9.54
C GLY A 319 -4.26 -9.64 -9.08
N SER A 320 -3.20 -8.87 -8.98
CA SER A 320 -3.23 -7.43 -8.64
C SER A 320 -2.19 -6.63 -9.42
N ILE A 321 -2.52 -5.37 -9.67
CA ILE A 321 -1.64 -4.34 -10.27
C ILE A 321 -1.21 -3.38 -9.18
N GLY A 322 0.09 -3.21 -9.01
CA GLY A 322 0.66 -2.33 -8.00
C GLY A 322 1.24 -1.02 -8.55
N CYS A 323 1.88 -0.28 -7.66
CA CYS A 323 2.36 1.06 -7.97
C CYS A 323 3.50 1.11 -9.01
N GLU A 324 4.30 0.06 -9.20
CA GLU A 324 5.32 0.06 -10.27
C GLU A 324 4.68 0.15 -11.67
N PHE A 325 3.47 -0.39 -11.85
CA PHE A 325 2.68 -0.17 -13.06
C PHE A 325 1.95 1.19 -13.01
N LEU A 326 1.21 1.47 -11.92
CA LEU A 326 0.34 2.65 -11.82
C LEU A 326 1.11 3.96 -11.94
N ARG A 327 2.35 4.05 -11.44
CA ARG A 327 3.19 5.25 -11.50
C ARG A 327 3.55 5.71 -12.92
N ARG A 328 3.31 4.88 -13.93
CA ARG A 328 3.49 5.22 -15.35
C ARG A 328 2.38 6.12 -15.87
N PHE A 329 1.34 6.29 -15.07
CA PHE A 329 0.18 7.10 -15.40
C PHE A 329 -0.09 8.15 -14.32
N LYS A 330 -0.79 9.18 -14.70
CA LYS A 330 -1.65 9.94 -13.79
C LYS A 330 -2.96 9.15 -13.73
N VAL A 331 -3.30 8.66 -12.55
CA VAL A 331 -4.42 7.74 -12.34
C VAL A 331 -5.55 8.47 -11.65
N THR A 332 -6.75 8.40 -12.18
CA THR A 332 -7.95 8.93 -11.49
C THR A 332 -8.90 7.78 -11.19
N PHE A 333 -9.23 7.59 -9.93
CA PHE A 333 -10.25 6.66 -9.45
C PHE A 333 -11.55 7.42 -9.19
N ASN A 334 -12.64 6.94 -9.78
CA ASN A 334 -13.99 7.40 -9.49
C ASN A 334 -14.85 6.18 -9.10
N TYR A 335 -14.91 5.89 -7.80
CA TYR A 335 -15.66 4.76 -7.28
C TYR A 335 -17.16 4.94 -7.43
N ARG A 336 -17.65 6.18 -7.28
CA ARG A 336 -19.08 6.49 -7.42
C ARG A 336 -19.62 6.07 -8.79
N ASP A 337 -18.90 6.40 -9.85
CA ASP A 337 -19.31 6.14 -11.24
C ASP A 337 -18.59 4.92 -11.84
N GLN A 338 -17.86 4.17 -11.00
CA GLN A 338 -17.20 2.90 -11.29
C GLN A 338 -16.29 2.93 -12.53
N TYR A 339 -15.33 3.86 -12.54
CA TYR A 339 -14.30 3.88 -13.59
C TYR A 339 -12.97 4.40 -13.07
N ILE A 340 -11.91 4.06 -13.81
CA ILE A 340 -10.62 4.71 -13.69
C ILE A 340 -10.27 5.45 -14.97
N VAL A 341 -9.40 6.46 -14.86
CA VAL A 341 -8.79 7.14 -16.00
C VAL A 341 -7.28 6.99 -15.92
N LEU A 342 -6.69 6.48 -16.98
CA LEU A 342 -5.24 6.33 -17.12
C LEU A 342 -4.71 7.34 -18.15
N LYS A 343 -3.95 8.34 -17.68
CA LYS A 343 -3.26 9.30 -18.54
C LYS A 343 -1.76 8.99 -18.51
N PRO A 344 -1.14 8.56 -19.63
CA PRO A 344 0.25 8.14 -19.63
C PRO A 344 1.19 9.31 -19.31
N ILE A 345 2.23 9.02 -18.53
CA ILE A 345 3.36 9.91 -18.30
C ILE A 345 4.47 9.45 -19.26
N ASN A 346 4.59 10.12 -20.42
CA ASN A 346 5.39 9.66 -21.56
C ASN A 346 6.82 9.24 -21.18
N ARG A 347 7.49 9.94 -20.27
CA ARG A 347 8.81 9.58 -19.80
C ARG A 347 8.81 8.22 -19.09
N ARG A 348 7.83 8.00 -18.18
CA ARG A 348 7.75 6.78 -17.37
C ARG A 348 7.27 5.57 -18.16
N MET A 349 6.48 5.78 -19.22
CA MET A 349 6.07 4.69 -20.14
C MET A 349 7.26 4.01 -20.82
N LYS A 350 8.38 4.73 -20.97
CA LYS A 350 9.61 4.23 -21.59
C LYS A 350 10.57 3.57 -20.60
N GLU A 351 10.30 3.65 -19.30
CA GLU A 351 11.13 3.03 -18.28
C GLU A 351 10.97 1.50 -18.35
N PRO A 352 12.07 0.73 -18.38
CA PRO A 352 11.97 -0.73 -18.33
C PRO A 352 11.40 -1.18 -16.97
N PHE A 353 10.84 -2.38 -16.94
CA PHE A 353 10.53 -3.05 -15.68
C PHE A 353 11.75 -3.84 -15.26
N GLU A 354 12.42 -3.39 -14.21
CA GLU A 354 13.63 -4.03 -13.73
C GLU A 354 13.48 -4.49 -12.29
N HIS A 355 14.11 -5.60 -12.03
CA HIS A 355 14.26 -6.16 -10.70
C HIS A 355 15.64 -5.81 -10.14
N ASN A 356 15.82 -6.00 -8.84
CA ASN A 356 17.10 -5.91 -8.17
C ASN A 356 18.12 -6.89 -8.80
N MET A 357 19.14 -6.33 -9.43
CA MET A 357 20.20 -7.08 -10.13
C MET A 357 21.42 -7.36 -9.26
N SER A 358 21.45 -6.83 -8.03
CA SER A 358 22.57 -7.06 -7.11
C SER A 358 22.45 -8.37 -6.35
N GLY A 359 21.25 -8.80 -6.04
CA GLY A 359 20.98 -9.89 -5.12
C GLY A 359 21.09 -9.51 -3.65
N ILE A 360 21.17 -8.20 -3.33
CA ILE A 360 21.19 -7.69 -1.97
C ILE A 360 19.79 -7.28 -1.56
N GLU A 361 19.37 -7.70 -0.40
CA GLU A 361 18.17 -7.18 0.25
C GLU A 361 18.53 -6.42 1.51
N LEU A 362 17.94 -5.26 1.66
CA LEU A 362 18.27 -4.33 2.73
C LEU A 362 17.08 -4.11 3.66
N MET A 363 17.41 -3.91 4.92
CA MET A 363 16.52 -3.39 5.94
C MET A 363 17.08 -2.10 6.51
N ALA A 364 16.25 -1.08 6.63
CA ALA A 364 16.62 0.17 7.28
C ALA A 364 16.44 0.04 8.80
N ARG A 365 17.42 0.54 9.54
CA ARG A 365 17.48 0.52 11.01
C ARG A 365 17.83 1.91 11.53
N GLY A 366 17.86 2.04 12.86
CA GLY A 366 18.17 3.28 13.55
C GLY A 366 16.95 4.20 13.65
N GLU A 367 17.08 5.28 14.41
CA GLU A 367 15.97 6.22 14.66
C GLU A 367 15.55 6.99 13.40
N ASP A 368 16.49 7.21 12.49
CA ASP A 368 16.30 7.93 11.23
C ASP A 368 16.16 7.01 10.01
N TYR A 369 16.19 5.67 10.20
CA TYR A 369 16.15 4.65 9.13
C TYR A 369 17.25 4.77 8.07
N HIS A 370 18.43 5.32 8.44
CA HIS A 370 19.59 5.44 7.54
C HIS A 370 20.72 4.44 7.84
N GLU A 371 20.48 3.48 8.72
CA GLU A 371 21.35 2.34 8.94
C GLU A 371 20.87 1.15 8.11
N PHE A 372 21.55 0.84 7.01
CA PHE A 372 21.14 -0.24 6.11
C PHE A 372 21.90 -1.52 6.45
N MET A 373 21.13 -2.54 6.85
CA MET A 373 21.64 -3.90 7.09
C MET A 373 21.29 -4.77 5.89
N ILE A 374 22.23 -5.60 5.45
CA ILE A 374 21.93 -6.69 4.50
C ILE A 374 21.11 -7.72 5.25
N ASP A 375 19.81 -7.75 4.93
CA ASP A 375 18.87 -8.71 5.50
C ASP A 375 19.04 -10.08 4.86
N LYS A 376 19.42 -10.06 3.55
CA LYS A 376 19.64 -11.28 2.80
C LYS A 376 20.52 -11.08 1.58
N VAL A 377 21.24 -12.15 1.22
CA VAL A 377 21.99 -12.32 -0.03
C VAL A 377 21.37 -13.47 -0.82
N ILE A 378 21.00 -13.21 -2.07
CA ILE A 378 20.46 -14.22 -2.99
C ILE A 378 21.59 -15.17 -3.40
N ALA A 379 21.32 -16.48 -3.34
CA ALA A 379 22.26 -17.50 -3.82
C ALA A 379 22.53 -17.32 -5.33
N ASP A 380 23.77 -17.57 -5.75
CA ASP A 380 24.27 -17.42 -7.11
C ASP A 380 24.14 -15.99 -7.69
N SER A 381 23.96 -15.00 -6.81
CA SER A 381 23.84 -13.59 -7.18
C SER A 381 25.19 -12.87 -7.24
N PRO A 382 25.27 -11.71 -7.92
CA PRO A 382 26.44 -10.85 -7.87
C PRO A 382 26.90 -10.46 -6.45
N ALA A 383 25.97 -10.31 -5.51
CA ALA A 383 26.29 -10.02 -4.12
C ALA A 383 27.01 -11.16 -3.41
N GLU A 384 26.53 -12.40 -3.61
CA GLU A 384 27.19 -13.58 -3.04
C GLU A 384 28.57 -13.77 -3.66
N ILE A 385 28.71 -13.62 -4.98
CA ILE A 385 29.99 -13.69 -5.69
C ILE A 385 30.96 -12.63 -5.19
N ALA A 386 30.49 -11.44 -4.82
CA ALA A 386 31.28 -10.37 -4.24
C ALA A 386 31.59 -10.58 -2.74
N GLY A 387 31.18 -11.69 -2.14
CA GLY A 387 31.47 -12.07 -0.75
C GLY A 387 30.65 -11.30 0.31
N LEU A 388 29.56 -10.65 -0.07
CA LEU A 388 28.63 -10.02 0.86
C LEU A 388 27.83 -11.07 1.63
N GLN A 389 27.46 -10.75 2.86
CA GLN A 389 26.75 -11.66 3.79
C GLN A 389 25.58 -10.98 4.48
N GLU A 390 24.63 -11.79 4.91
CA GLU A 390 23.56 -11.36 5.83
C GLU A 390 24.18 -10.79 7.11
N GLY A 391 23.63 -9.67 7.60
CA GLY A 391 24.13 -8.95 8.76
C GLY A 391 25.24 -7.92 8.47
N ASP A 392 25.74 -7.84 7.24
CA ASP A 392 26.65 -6.76 6.86
C ASP A 392 25.93 -5.41 6.94
N ARG A 393 26.56 -4.42 7.59
CA ARG A 393 26.05 -3.04 7.62
C ARG A 393 26.67 -2.25 6.48
N VAL A 394 25.86 -1.73 5.60
CA VAL A 394 26.30 -0.87 4.49
C VAL A 394 26.71 0.50 5.02
N MET A 395 27.95 0.87 4.75
CA MET A 395 28.52 2.17 5.16
C MET A 395 28.53 3.16 3.99
N PHE A 396 28.94 2.68 2.80
CA PHE A 396 28.98 3.48 1.58
C PHE A 396 28.53 2.66 0.38
N ILE A 397 27.92 3.34 -0.60
CA ILE A 397 27.61 2.84 -1.94
C ILE A 397 28.06 3.88 -2.97
N ASN A 398 28.98 3.52 -3.87
CA ASN A 398 29.51 4.41 -4.90
C ASN A 398 29.90 5.79 -4.33
N ASN A 399 30.71 5.83 -3.29
CA ASN A 399 31.20 7.03 -2.61
C ASN A 399 30.13 7.86 -1.87
N LYS A 400 28.85 7.44 -1.83
CA LYS A 400 27.83 8.04 -0.98
C LYS A 400 27.77 7.31 0.37
N SER A 401 27.78 8.06 1.46
CA SER A 401 27.52 7.51 2.79
C SER A 401 26.08 6.98 2.88
N SER A 402 25.87 5.92 3.65
CA SER A 402 24.53 5.42 3.96
C SER A 402 23.63 6.51 4.58
N LYS A 403 24.21 7.50 5.26
CA LYS A 403 23.46 8.62 5.87
C LYS A 403 22.93 9.62 4.83
N ASP A 404 23.50 9.66 3.64
CA ASP A 404 23.20 10.62 2.58
C ASP A 404 22.39 10.02 1.43
N ILE A 405 21.89 8.80 1.59
CA ILE A 405 21.14 8.10 0.56
C ILE A 405 19.95 7.37 1.19
N SER A 406 18.82 7.40 0.55
CA SER A 406 17.65 6.64 0.99
C SER A 406 17.69 5.19 0.48
N ILE A 407 16.98 4.28 1.16
CA ILE A 407 16.85 2.88 0.72
C ILE A 407 16.26 2.80 -0.69
N SER A 408 15.31 3.68 -1.04
CA SER A 408 14.71 3.76 -2.38
C SER A 408 15.73 4.17 -3.46
N GLU A 409 16.66 5.06 -3.14
CA GLU A 409 17.75 5.42 -4.07
C GLU A 409 18.73 4.26 -4.23
N ILE A 410 19.01 3.51 -3.16
CA ILE A 410 19.85 2.31 -3.23
C ILE A 410 19.22 1.26 -4.16
N TYR A 411 17.92 0.97 -4.00
CA TYR A 411 17.23 0.04 -4.89
C TYR A 411 17.20 0.50 -6.36
N LYS A 412 17.13 1.81 -6.61
CA LYS A 412 17.30 2.36 -7.97
C LYS A 412 18.72 2.10 -8.53
N LEU A 413 19.76 2.14 -7.69
CA LEU A 413 21.10 1.76 -8.10
C LEU A 413 21.16 0.26 -8.47
N PHE A 414 20.50 -0.61 -7.69
CA PHE A 414 20.42 -2.05 -7.97
C PHE A 414 19.68 -2.38 -9.27
N GLN A 415 18.91 -1.45 -9.81
CA GLN A 415 18.17 -1.56 -11.07
C GLN A 415 18.81 -0.78 -12.24
N LYS A 416 20.02 -0.23 -12.05
CA LYS A 416 20.62 0.75 -12.97
C LYS A 416 21.04 0.17 -14.33
N GLY A 417 21.02 -1.13 -14.49
CA GLY A 417 21.31 -1.84 -15.73
C GLY A 417 22.40 -2.89 -15.58
N GLU A 418 22.25 -3.96 -16.34
CA GLU A 418 23.16 -5.08 -16.36
C GLU A 418 24.57 -4.65 -16.75
N GLY A 419 25.59 -5.24 -16.15
CA GLY A 419 26.99 -4.94 -16.36
C GLY A 419 27.52 -3.69 -15.63
N LYS A 420 26.66 -2.95 -14.89
CA LYS A 420 27.14 -1.84 -14.06
C LYS A 420 27.73 -2.38 -12.76
N ALA A 421 28.88 -1.81 -12.37
CA ALA A 421 29.54 -2.12 -11.12
C ALA A 421 29.02 -1.18 -10.01
N LEU A 422 28.78 -1.74 -8.83
CA LEU A 422 28.50 -1.01 -7.59
C LEU A 422 29.61 -1.31 -6.58
N ASN A 423 30.24 -0.26 -6.09
CA ASN A 423 31.25 -0.38 -5.04
C ASN A 423 30.58 -0.18 -3.69
N LEU A 424 30.68 -1.17 -2.82
CA LEU A 424 30.15 -1.12 -1.46
C LEU A 424 31.30 -1.17 -0.45
N VAL A 425 31.13 -0.42 0.61
CA VAL A 425 31.90 -0.56 1.83
C VAL A 425 30.94 -1.03 2.91
N VAL A 426 31.20 -2.19 3.48
CA VAL A 426 30.36 -2.78 4.52
C VAL A 426 31.15 -3.03 5.80
N LYS A 427 30.46 -2.95 6.94
CA LYS A 427 31.00 -3.34 8.25
C LYS A 427 30.45 -4.72 8.60
N ARG A 428 31.37 -5.66 8.91
CA ARG A 428 31.06 -7.02 9.37
C ARG A 428 31.77 -7.26 10.70
N GLY A 429 31.00 -7.30 11.79
CA GLY A 429 31.57 -7.31 13.14
C GLY A 429 32.46 -6.09 13.38
N ALA A 430 33.75 -6.30 13.69
CA ALA A 430 34.74 -5.24 13.86
C ALA A 430 35.47 -4.86 12.57
N GLY A 431 35.32 -5.62 11.47
CA GLY A 431 36.02 -5.44 10.22
C GLY A 431 35.29 -4.55 9.21
N ILE A 432 36.04 -3.97 8.28
CA ILE A 432 35.55 -3.21 7.12
C ILE A 432 35.91 -4.01 5.87
N PHE A 433 34.93 -4.23 5.01
CA PHE A 433 35.07 -4.98 3.76
C PHE A 433 34.68 -4.11 2.57
N PHE A 434 35.41 -4.26 1.48
CA PHE A 434 35.17 -3.60 0.20
C PHE A 434 34.68 -4.66 -0.79
N ALA A 435 33.56 -4.42 -1.42
CA ALA A 435 32.98 -5.33 -2.38
C ALA A 435 32.60 -4.58 -3.66
N THR A 436 32.85 -5.20 -4.81
CA THR A 436 32.37 -4.72 -6.10
C THR A 436 31.35 -5.71 -6.63
N VAL A 437 30.09 -5.24 -6.71
CA VAL A 437 28.95 -6.01 -7.17
C VAL A 437 28.67 -5.66 -8.64
N ASN A 438 28.89 -6.58 -9.54
CA ASN A 438 28.62 -6.40 -10.98
C ASN A 438 27.17 -6.82 -11.25
N LEU A 439 26.30 -5.85 -11.51
CA LEU A 439 24.86 -6.09 -11.67
C LEU A 439 24.55 -7.05 -12.82
N LYS A 440 23.70 -8.05 -12.57
CA LYS A 440 23.26 -9.05 -13.55
C LYS A 440 21.78 -9.33 -13.37
N ARG A 441 21.03 -9.44 -14.48
CA ARG A 441 19.63 -9.87 -14.40
C ARG A 441 19.52 -11.29 -13.86
N LEU A 442 18.76 -11.45 -12.78
CA LEU A 442 18.50 -12.73 -12.14
C LEU A 442 17.31 -13.46 -12.80
N ILE A 443 16.40 -12.69 -13.45
CA ILE A 443 15.20 -13.15 -14.17
C ILE A 443 15.12 -12.50 -15.55
#